data_f29161350324b736858f68c9ab4e9743
#
_entry.id   f29161350324b736858f68c9ab4e9743
#
_cell.length_a   1.000
_cell.length_b   1.000
_cell.length_c   1.000
_cell.angle_alpha   90.00
_cell.angle_beta   90.00
_cell.angle_gamma   90.00
#
_symmetry.space_group_name_H-M   'P 1'
#
loop_
_entity.id
_entity.type
_entity.pdbx_description
1 polymer ?
#
loop_
_entity_poly.entity_id
_entity_poly.type
_entity_poly.pdbx_seq_one_letter_code
_entity_poly.pdbx_strand_id
1 'polypeptide(L)'
;EFGGTNILITADHGFLYTYSPLTEEDKVGKNEFYDVGKDNTGNLKKESARRCVEYGRRYAIMQKGVQPNYLLPVKFLDGKSDFDGFAPRESIRIKMNGGGMNFVHGGISLQEMVVPVIEYHYLRNDSMEYKRNKQKYDTKPVTVNLLSANRKISNMIFSLNFYQKDAVSANREAATYQVYFTDENGK
;
A
#
# COMPACT_ATOMS: atom_id res chain seq x y z
N GLU A 1 20.11 11.57 -12.94
CA GLU A 1 20.36 12.27 -11.65
C GLU A 1 19.72 13.65 -11.75
N PHE A 2 18.74 13.96 -10.90
CA PHE A 2 17.95 15.21 -11.00
C PHE A 2 18.62 16.42 -10.34
N GLY A 3 19.76 16.25 -9.67
CA GLY A 3 20.46 17.33 -8.97
C GLY A 3 19.65 18.06 -7.88
N GLY A 4 18.49 17.57 -7.55
CA GLY A 4 17.63 18.15 -6.49
C GLY A 4 18.17 17.87 -5.11
N THR A 5 18.13 18.88 -4.24
CA THR A 5 18.52 18.76 -2.84
C THR A 5 17.34 18.41 -1.92
N ASN A 6 16.14 18.75 -2.33
CA ASN A 6 14.89 18.43 -1.64
C ASN A 6 13.98 17.67 -2.60
N ILE A 7 13.54 16.50 -2.22
CA ILE A 7 12.65 15.65 -3.00
C ILE A 7 11.46 15.28 -2.12
N LEU A 8 10.27 15.53 -2.65
CA LEU A 8 9.02 15.10 -2.05
C LEU A 8 8.47 13.96 -2.90
N ILE A 9 8.26 12.81 -2.29
CA ILE A 9 7.69 11.62 -2.93
C ILE A 9 6.32 11.38 -2.32
N THR A 10 5.31 11.37 -3.16
CA THR A 10 3.93 11.12 -2.76
C THR A 10 3.18 10.42 -3.88
N ALA A 11 1.92 10.11 -3.66
CA ALA A 11 1.00 9.57 -4.67
C ALA A 11 -0.23 10.46 -4.78
N ASP A 12 -0.92 10.40 -5.91
CA ASP A 12 -2.20 11.09 -6.17
C ASP A 12 -3.35 10.46 -5.40
N HIS A 13 -3.31 9.15 -5.18
CA HIS A 13 -4.25 8.39 -4.37
C HIS A 13 -3.60 7.10 -3.86
N GLY A 14 -4.24 6.47 -2.89
CA GLY A 14 -3.93 5.12 -2.47
C GLY A 14 -4.69 4.07 -3.30
N PHE A 15 -4.66 2.83 -2.87
CA PHE A 15 -5.35 1.73 -3.55
C PHE A 15 -5.73 0.63 -2.56
N LEU A 16 -6.73 -0.14 -2.96
CA LEU A 16 -7.18 -1.31 -2.23
C LEU A 16 -6.70 -2.57 -2.95
N TYR A 17 -5.89 -3.35 -2.26
CA TYR A 17 -5.39 -4.63 -2.76
C TYR A 17 -5.91 -5.78 -1.92
N THR A 18 -6.37 -6.85 -2.58
CA THR A 18 -6.75 -8.11 -1.93
C THR A 18 -5.99 -9.25 -2.57
N TYR A 19 -5.28 -10.01 -1.76
CA TYR A 19 -4.52 -11.17 -2.21
C TYR A 19 -5.42 -12.34 -2.59
N SER A 20 -6.44 -12.60 -1.76
CA SER A 20 -7.40 -13.69 -1.98
C SER A 20 -8.38 -13.37 -3.11
N PRO A 21 -8.85 -14.38 -3.86
CA PRO A 21 -9.94 -14.20 -4.81
C PRO A 21 -11.18 -13.63 -4.12
N LEU A 22 -11.83 -12.67 -4.77
CA LEU A 22 -13.06 -12.07 -4.27
C LEU A 22 -14.24 -13.01 -4.48
N THR A 23 -15.03 -13.17 -3.43
CA THR A 23 -16.31 -13.90 -3.47
C THR A 23 -17.42 -13.05 -4.08
N GLU A 24 -18.59 -13.60 -4.28
CA GLU A 24 -19.75 -12.84 -4.76
C GLU A 24 -20.28 -11.85 -3.71
N GLU A 25 -20.08 -12.14 -2.43
CA GLU A 25 -20.43 -11.25 -1.31
C GLU A 25 -19.58 -9.98 -1.28
N ASP A 26 -18.35 -10.04 -1.82
CA ASP A 26 -17.47 -8.88 -1.96
C ASP A 26 -17.85 -7.96 -3.13
N LYS A 27 -18.99 -8.20 -3.79
CA LYS A 27 -19.37 -7.52 -5.04
C LYS A 27 -20.81 -7.02 -5.03
N VAL A 28 -20.98 -5.79 -5.44
CA VAL A 28 -22.30 -5.19 -5.72
C VAL A 28 -22.65 -5.39 -7.18
N GLY A 29 -23.83 -5.93 -7.44
CA GLY A 29 -24.33 -6.18 -8.79
C GLY A 29 -24.76 -4.90 -9.52
N LYS A 30 -24.74 -4.92 -10.84
CA LYS A 30 -25.18 -3.79 -11.69
C LYS A 30 -26.67 -3.46 -11.55
N ASN A 31 -27.49 -4.40 -11.08
CA ASN A 31 -28.93 -4.22 -10.92
C ASN A 31 -29.28 -3.08 -9.95
N GLU A 32 -28.36 -2.75 -9.02
CA GLU A 32 -28.53 -1.63 -8.09
C GLU A 32 -28.54 -0.26 -8.78
N PHE A 33 -28.12 -0.19 -10.05
CA PHE A 33 -28.00 1.05 -10.83
C PHE A 33 -29.15 1.30 -11.80
N TYR A 34 -30.12 0.37 -11.84
CA TYR A 34 -31.25 0.46 -12.75
C TYR A 34 -32.56 0.52 -11.98
N ASP A 35 -33.46 1.35 -12.46
CA ASP A 35 -34.85 1.33 -12.01
C ASP A 35 -35.58 0.17 -12.67
N VAL A 36 -35.76 -0.88 -11.93
CA VAL A 36 -36.50 -2.05 -12.41
C VAL A 36 -37.98 -1.78 -12.26
N GLY A 37 -38.58 -1.06 -13.21
CA GLY A 37 -40.04 -0.89 -13.26
C GLY A 37 -40.71 -2.24 -13.50
N LYS A 38 -41.78 -2.53 -12.77
CA LYS A 38 -42.68 -3.63 -13.07
C LYS A 38 -43.79 -3.14 -13.99
N ASP A 39 -44.18 -3.97 -14.95
CA ASP A 39 -45.37 -3.73 -15.76
C ASP A 39 -46.62 -4.01 -14.92
N ASN A 40 -47.81 -3.73 -15.51
CA ASN A 40 -49.12 -3.92 -14.87
C ASN A 40 -49.41 -5.38 -14.50
N THR A 41 -48.58 -6.33 -14.98
CA THR A 41 -48.69 -7.78 -14.69
C THR A 41 -47.65 -8.23 -13.65
N GLY A 42 -46.81 -7.32 -13.15
CA GLY A 42 -45.76 -7.62 -12.19
C GLY A 42 -44.46 -8.12 -12.81
N ASN A 43 -44.35 -8.22 -14.11
CA ASN A 43 -43.14 -8.58 -14.82
C ASN A 43 -42.17 -7.40 -14.92
N LEU A 44 -40.87 -7.69 -14.94
CA LEU A 44 -39.83 -6.67 -15.12
C LEU A 44 -39.97 -6.01 -16.51
N LYS A 45 -40.10 -4.69 -16.57
CA LYS A 45 -40.07 -3.97 -17.83
C LYS A 45 -38.75 -4.19 -18.56
N LYS A 46 -38.80 -4.41 -19.88
CA LYS A 46 -37.59 -4.53 -20.72
C LYS A 46 -36.73 -3.28 -20.78
N GLU A 47 -37.31 -2.11 -20.49
CA GLU A 47 -36.61 -0.82 -20.40
C GLU A 47 -36.45 -0.44 -18.93
N SER A 48 -35.34 -0.81 -18.34
CA SER A 48 -34.93 -0.26 -17.05
C SER A 48 -34.25 1.08 -17.25
N ALA A 49 -34.79 2.14 -16.65
CA ALA A 49 -34.15 3.45 -16.68
C ALA A 49 -32.83 3.38 -15.89
N ARG A 50 -31.74 3.75 -16.54
CA ARG A 50 -30.44 3.84 -15.88
C ARG A 50 -30.41 5.07 -14.98
N ARG A 51 -30.29 4.87 -13.68
CA ARG A 51 -30.16 5.95 -12.69
C ARG A 51 -28.72 6.33 -12.40
N CYS A 52 -27.79 5.48 -12.77
CA CYS A 52 -26.37 5.73 -12.64
C CYS A 52 -25.82 6.41 -13.89
N VAL A 53 -25.18 7.55 -13.71
CA VAL A 53 -24.54 8.32 -14.79
C VAL A 53 -23.21 7.68 -15.14
N GLU A 54 -22.41 7.39 -14.13
CA GLU A 54 -21.10 6.79 -14.25
C GLU A 54 -20.81 5.91 -13.04
N TYR A 55 -20.04 4.86 -13.21
CA TYR A 55 -19.53 4.04 -12.10
C TYR A 55 -18.20 3.38 -12.44
N GLY A 56 -17.39 3.25 -11.41
CA GLY A 56 -16.15 2.46 -11.40
C GLY A 56 -16.28 1.28 -10.43
N ARG A 57 -15.18 0.62 -10.17
CA ARG A 57 -15.17 -0.52 -9.24
C ARG A 57 -15.40 -0.09 -7.78
N ARG A 58 -15.11 1.17 -7.47
CA ARG A 58 -15.12 1.71 -6.12
C ARG A 58 -15.92 3.01 -5.97
N TYR A 59 -16.63 3.42 -6.99
CA TYR A 59 -17.52 4.60 -6.94
C TYR A 59 -18.71 4.47 -7.88
N ALA A 60 -19.75 5.22 -7.61
CA ALA A 60 -20.88 5.42 -8.51
C ALA A 60 -21.39 6.87 -8.42
N ILE A 61 -21.71 7.45 -9.57
CA ILE A 61 -22.33 8.76 -9.69
C ILE A 61 -23.77 8.54 -10.12
N MET A 62 -24.71 8.93 -9.27
CA MET A 62 -26.14 8.73 -9.47
C MET A 62 -26.84 10.04 -9.75
N GLN A 63 -28.00 9.97 -10.39
CA GLN A 63 -28.91 11.11 -10.46
C GLN A 63 -29.32 11.52 -9.05
N LYS A 64 -29.52 12.81 -8.83
CA LYS A 64 -29.89 13.36 -7.53
C LYS A 64 -31.11 12.68 -6.92
N GLY A 65 -31.04 12.38 -5.64
CA GLY A 65 -32.13 11.75 -4.89
C GLY A 65 -32.25 10.25 -5.05
N VAL A 66 -31.37 9.60 -5.84
CA VAL A 66 -31.30 8.13 -5.93
C VAL A 66 -30.38 7.62 -4.84
N GLN A 67 -30.85 6.64 -4.04
CA GLN A 67 -30.04 5.96 -3.04
C GLN A 67 -29.90 4.48 -3.41
N PRO A 68 -28.76 4.08 -3.95
CA PRO A 68 -28.49 2.66 -4.21
C PRO A 68 -28.28 1.90 -2.89
N ASN A 69 -28.72 0.64 -2.86
CA ASN A 69 -28.42 -0.24 -1.75
C ASN A 69 -26.90 -0.56 -1.72
N TYR A 70 -26.40 -0.92 -0.52
CA TYR A 70 -25.01 -1.33 -0.30
C TYR A 70 -23.91 -0.30 -0.62
N LEU A 71 -24.28 0.93 -1.01
CA LEU A 71 -23.34 2.02 -1.21
C LEU A 71 -23.54 3.12 -0.16
N LEU A 72 -22.44 3.73 0.24
CA LEU A 72 -22.43 4.88 1.16
C LEU A 72 -22.43 6.19 0.37
N PRO A 73 -23.24 7.18 0.77
CA PRO A 73 -23.20 8.49 0.15
C PRO A 73 -21.90 9.21 0.49
N VAL A 74 -21.31 9.84 -0.51
CA VAL A 74 -20.11 10.67 -0.41
C VAL A 74 -20.54 12.13 -0.33
N LYS A 75 -20.72 12.65 0.89
CA LYS A 75 -21.34 13.97 1.14
C LYS A 75 -20.39 15.16 1.12
N PHE A 76 -19.10 14.95 1.02
CA PHE A 76 -18.13 16.05 1.02
C PHE A 76 -18.05 16.80 -0.34
N LEU A 77 -18.64 16.22 -1.38
CA LEU A 77 -18.83 16.89 -2.67
C LEU A 77 -20.14 17.66 -2.63
N ASP A 78 -20.09 18.82 -2.02
CA ASP A 78 -21.26 19.53 -1.56
C ASP A 78 -22.25 19.96 -2.64
N GLY A 79 -23.45 19.58 -2.43
CA GLY A 79 -24.79 20.14 -2.55
C GLY A 79 -25.24 20.92 -3.78
N LYS A 80 -24.39 21.40 -4.65
CA LYS A 80 -24.71 22.17 -5.84
C LYS A 80 -24.78 21.37 -7.15
N SER A 81 -24.45 20.10 -7.08
CA SER A 81 -24.47 19.19 -8.22
C SER A 81 -25.87 18.60 -8.42
N ASP A 82 -26.23 18.32 -9.66
CA ASP A 82 -27.43 17.54 -10.03
C ASP A 82 -27.21 16.03 -9.83
N PHE A 83 -26.06 15.65 -9.28
CA PHE A 83 -25.65 14.29 -9.08
C PHE A 83 -25.23 14.05 -7.64
N ASP A 84 -25.41 12.82 -7.19
CA ASP A 84 -24.94 12.33 -5.89
C ASP A 84 -23.85 11.25 -6.09
N GLY A 85 -22.76 11.36 -5.31
CA GLY A 85 -21.66 10.39 -5.30
C GLY A 85 -21.86 9.30 -4.26
N PHE A 86 -21.48 8.09 -4.60
CA PHE A 86 -21.56 6.93 -3.71
C PHE A 86 -20.31 6.07 -3.82
N ALA A 87 -19.95 5.40 -2.73
CA ALA A 87 -18.85 4.45 -2.71
C ALA A 87 -19.24 3.17 -1.95
N PRO A 88 -18.75 2.01 -2.35
CA PRO A 88 -18.95 0.76 -1.62
C PRO A 88 -18.27 0.84 -0.24
N ARG A 89 -18.85 0.12 0.72
CA ARG A 89 -18.24 -0.07 2.04
C ARG A 89 -16.99 -0.93 1.96
N GLU A 90 -16.09 -0.73 2.90
CA GLU A 90 -14.92 -1.60 3.13
C GLU A 90 -14.20 -2.02 1.84
N SER A 91 -14.09 -3.33 1.65
CA SER A 91 -13.43 -3.94 0.49
C SER A 91 -14.39 -4.30 -0.66
N ILE A 92 -15.66 -3.98 -0.58
CA ILE A 92 -16.66 -4.33 -1.61
C ILE A 92 -16.35 -3.61 -2.93
N ARG A 93 -16.57 -4.30 -4.06
CA ARG A 93 -16.42 -3.77 -5.42
C ARG A 93 -17.74 -3.78 -6.17
N ILE A 94 -17.88 -2.84 -7.06
CA ILE A 94 -18.96 -2.84 -8.06
C ILE A 94 -18.55 -3.76 -9.21
N LYS A 95 -19.42 -4.70 -9.59
CA LYS A 95 -19.18 -5.61 -10.71
C LYS A 95 -19.02 -4.84 -12.00
N MET A 96 -17.90 -5.05 -12.66
CA MET A 96 -17.60 -4.53 -13.99
C MET A 96 -17.04 -5.65 -14.88
N ASN A 97 -17.20 -5.50 -16.18
CA ASN A 97 -16.57 -6.43 -17.14
C ASN A 97 -15.04 -6.27 -17.09
N GLY A 98 -14.33 -7.35 -17.31
CA GLY A 98 -12.86 -7.40 -17.32
C GLY A 98 -12.26 -7.84 -15.98
N GLY A 99 -10.94 -8.08 -16.00
CA GLY A 99 -10.13 -8.50 -14.85
C GLY A 99 -9.75 -7.35 -13.91
N GLY A 100 -8.84 -7.62 -12.97
CA GLY A 100 -8.24 -6.57 -12.11
C GLY A 100 -9.10 -6.17 -10.92
N MET A 101 -9.97 -7.04 -10.43
CA MET A 101 -10.79 -6.75 -9.25
C MET A 101 -9.99 -6.73 -7.93
N ASN A 102 -8.82 -7.34 -7.90
CA ASN A 102 -7.98 -7.43 -6.71
C ASN A 102 -7.19 -6.15 -6.42
N PHE A 103 -7.03 -5.31 -7.44
CA PHE A 103 -6.32 -4.04 -7.33
C PHE A 103 -7.21 -2.93 -7.86
N VAL A 104 -7.73 -2.10 -6.94
CA VAL A 104 -8.73 -1.05 -7.26
C VAL A 104 -8.48 0.22 -6.46
N HIS A 105 -9.01 1.33 -6.96
CA HIS A 105 -8.95 2.63 -6.32
C HIS A 105 -10.21 3.46 -6.66
N GLY A 106 -10.32 4.65 -6.08
CA GLY A 106 -11.41 5.59 -6.35
C GLY A 106 -12.57 5.51 -5.35
N GLY A 107 -12.42 4.72 -4.28
CA GLY A 107 -13.35 4.67 -3.16
C GLY A 107 -12.95 5.56 -1.99
N ILE A 108 -13.60 5.34 -0.84
CA ILE A 108 -13.44 6.14 0.38
C ILE A 108 -12.77 5.36 1.52
N SER A 109 -12.17 4.22 1.26
CA SER A 109 -11.42 3.50 2.29
C SER A 109 -10.14 4.26 2.65
N LEU A 110 -9.64 4.05 3.87
CA LEU A 110 -8.38 4.67 4.29
C LEU A 110 -7.23 4.31 3.35
N GLN A 111 -7.20 3.08 2.85
CA GLN A 111 -6.18 2.62 1.92
C GLN A 111 -6.22 3.35 0.56
N GLU A 112 -7.38 3.87 0.17
CA GLU A 112 -7.55 4.61 -1.09
C GLU A 112 -7.32 6.11 -0.91
N MET A 113 -7.60 6.65 0.28
CA MET A 113 -7.55 8.09 0.55
C MET A 113 -6.24 8.55 1.19
N VAL A 114 -5.59 7.68 1.96
CA VAL A 114 -4.34 8.03 2.66
C VAL A 114 -3.16 7.69 1.77
N VAL A 115 -2.32 8.68 1.50
CA VAL A 115 -1.08 8.52 0.74
C VAL A 115 0.12 8.85 1.60
N PRO A 116 1.26 8.17 1.40
CA PRO A 116 2.49 8.53 2.08
C PRO A 116 3.04 9.84 1.51
N VAL A 117 3.65 10.63 2.37
CA VAL A 117 4.47 11.78 1.97
C VAL A 117 5.86 11.54 2.52
N ILE A 118 6.81 11.28 1.64
CA ILE A 118 8.21 11.05 2.00
C ILE A 118 9.01 12.26 1.59
N GLU A 119 9.61 12.92 2.56
CA GLU A 119 10.52 14.03 2.34
C GLU A 119 11.96 13.51 2.38
N TYR A 120 12.67 13.71 1.29
CA TYR A 120 14.09 13.43 1.21
C TYR A 120 14.86 14.75 1.08
N HIS A 121 15.78 14.97 2.00
CA HIS A 121 16.67 16.11 1.97
C HIS A 121 18.11 15.63 1.79
N TYR A 122 18.71 15.99 0.67
CA TYR A 122 20.13 15.72 0.43
C TYR A 122 21.00 16.65 1.23
N LEU A 123 21.68 16.12 2.21
CA LEU A 123 22.60 16.87 3.05
C LEU A 123 24.03 16.74 2.49
N ARG A 124 24.60 17.85 2.05
CA ARG A 124 25.97 17.86 1.53
C ARG A 124 26.97 17.57 2.65
N ASN A 125 27.99 16.75 2.35
CA ASN A 125 29.03 16.38 3.31
C ASN A 125 29.89 17.57 3.80
N ASP A 126 29.90 18.67 3.05
CA ASP A 126 30.59 19.92 3.42
C ASP A 126 29.72 20.87 4.22
N SER A 127 28.43 20.64 4.33
CA SER A 127 27.50 21.49 5.08
C SER A 127 27.82 21.51 6.58
N MET A 128 27.56 22.65 7.21
CA MET A 128 27.74 22.79 8.67
C MET A 128 26.85 21.85 9.47
N GLU A 129 25.63 21.60 8.98
CA GLU A 129 24.69 20.69 9.61
C GLU A 129 25.20 19.25 9.59
N TYR A 130 25.68 18.77 8.44
CA TYR A 130 26.28 17.43 8.34
C TYR A 130 27.48 17.29 9.27
N LYS A 131 28.41 18.26 9.25
CA LYS A 131 29.60 18.24 10.09
C LYS A 131 29.29 18.19 11.58
N ARG A 132 28.27 18.95 12.04
CA ARG A 132 27.83 18.95 13.44
C ARG A 132 27.18 17.66 13.87
N ASN A 133 26.44 17.03 12.96
CA ASN A 133 25.62 15.84 13.24
C ASN A 133 26.10 14.60 12.48
N LYS A 134 27.38 14.52 12.14
CA LYS A 134 27.94 13.43 11.35
C LYS A 134 27.56 12.04 11.86
N GLN A 135 27.59 11.84 13.17
CA GLN A 135 27.24 10.55 13.78
C GLN A 135 25.78 10.16 13.59
N LYS A 136 24.89 11.18 13.41
CA LYS A 136 23.46 10.94 13.16
C LYS A 136 23.20 10.52 11.71
N TYR A 137 23.96 11.06 10.77
CA TYR A 137 23.72 10.86 9.34
C TYR A 137 24.55 9.72 8.73
N ASP A 138 25.72 9.41 9.32
CA ASP A 138 26.56 8.28 8.87
C ASP A 138 26.06 6.98 9.52
N THR A 139 25.04 6.37 8.94
CA THR A 139 24.60 5.03 9.38
C THR A 139 25.55 3.95 8.82
N LYS A 140 25.90 3.02 9.67
CA LYS A 140 26.74 1.85 9.32
C LYS A 140 26.21 0.61 10.01
N PRO A 141 26.29 -0.57 9.38
CA PRO A 141 25.96 -1.81 10.08
C PRO A 141 26.92 -2.05 11.26
N VAL A 142 26.43 -2.68 12.29
CA VAL A 142 27.29 -3.13 13.41
C VAL A 142 28.32 -4.11 12.88
N THR A 143 29.55 -4.03 13.42
CA THR A 143 30.63 -4.91 13.02
C THR A 143 30.80 -6.00 14.07
N VAL A 144 30.88 -7.24 13.60
CA VAL A 144 31.14 -8.41 14.44
C VAL A 144 32.50 -9.00 14.05
N ASN A 145 33.36 -9.20 15.03
CA ASN A 145 34.67 -9.77 14.84
C ASN A 145 34.71 -11.20 15.43
N LEU A 146 35.29 -12.13 14.70
CA LEU A 146 35.57 -13.47 15.21
C LEU A 146 36.83 -13.41 16.10
N LEU A 147 36.64 -13.71 17.38
CA LEU A 147 37.74 -13.72 18.37
C LEU A 147 38.55 -14.99 18.39
N SER A 148 38.03 -16.09 17.82
CA SER A 148 38.71 -17.37 17.81
C SER A 148 40.02 -17.31 17.03
N ALA A 149 41.14 -17.52 17.69
CA ALA A 149 42.47 -17.47 17.08
C ALA A 149 42.68 -18.63 16.08
N ASN A 150 42.13 -19.81 16.38
CA ASN A 150 42.20 -20.96 15.51
C ASN A 150 40.97 -21.04 14.62
N ARG A 151 41.18 -21.01 13.31
CA ARG A 151 40.12 -21.09 12.28
C ARG A 151 39.98 -22.50 11.68
N LYS A 152 40.80 -23.46 12.15
CA LYS A 152 40.67 -24.85 11.74
C LYS A 152 39.83 -25.61 12.75
N ILE A 153 38.88 -26.37 12.26
CA ILE A 153 38.02 -27.24 13.05
C ILE A 153 38.52 -28.66 12.86
N SER A 154 39.01 -29.25 13.94
CA SER A 154 39.53 -30.63 13.96
C SER A 154 38.66 -31.57 14.79
N ASN A 155 37.70 -31.05 15.52
CA ASN A 155 36.82 -31.81 16.42
C ASN A 155 35.35 -31.62 16.04
N MET A 156 34.52 -32.61 16.38
CA MET A 156 33.07 -32.55 16.15
C MET A 156 32.34 -31.48 17.01
N ILE A 157 32.97 -31.12 18.13
CA ILE A 157 32.44 -30.06 19.02
C ILE A 157 33.49 -28.94 19.05
N PHE A 158 33.04 -27.72 18.70
CA PHE A 158 33.89 -26.54 18.71
C PHE A 158 33.04 -25.32 19.09
N SER A 159 33.72 -24.28 19.53
CA SER A 159 33.07 -23.01 19.89
C SER A 159 33.67 -21.86 19.07
N LEU A 160 32.82 -21.01 18.54
CA LEU A 160 33.22 -19.78 17.91
C LEU A 160 32.77 -18.60 18.77
N ASN A 161 33.69 -17.76 19.16
CA ASN A 161 33.44 -16.58 19.96
C ASN A 161 33.42 -15.35 19.04
N PHE A 162 32.34 -14.61 19.08
CA PHE A 162 32.17 -13.38 18.33
C PHE A 162 32.08 -12.17 19.27
N TYR A 163 32.65 -11.08 18.86
CA TYR A 163 32.57 -9.80 19.56
C TYR A 163 31.95 -8.75 18.71
N GLN A 164 30.84 -8.20 19.17
CA GLN A 164 30.19 -7.03 18.56
C GLN A 164 30.73 -5.78 19.24
N LYS A 165 31.42 -4.93 18.48
CA LYS A 165 32.08 -3.71 19.00
C LYS A 165 31.09 -2.64 19.40
N ASP A 166 30.11 -2.38 18.55
CA ASP A 166 29.16 -1.29 18.74
C ASP A 166 27.75 -1.86 18.98
N ALA A 167 27.02 -1.28 19.92
CA ALA A 167 25.60 -1.60 20.10
C ALA A 167 24.77 -1.08 18.92
N VAL A 168 23.66 -1.73 18.60
CA VAL A 168 22.66 -1.23 17.66
C VAL A 168 22.09 0.09 18.20
N SER A 169 22.05 1.11 17.37
CA SER A 169 21.61 2.47 17.72
C SER A 169 21.09 3.19 16.49
N ALA A 170 20.69 4.45 16.62
CA ALA A 170 20.14 5.25 15.50
C ALA A 170 21.09 5.33 14.28
N ASN A 171 22.41 5.23 14.48
CA ASN A 171 23.41 5.28 13.40
C ASN A 171 24.25 3.97 13.31
N ARG A 172 23.81 2.92 13.96
CA ARG A 172 24.38 1.56 13.87
C ARG A 172 23.26 0.57 13.63
N GLU A 173 23.12 0.15 12.39
CA GLU A 173 22.07 -0.76 11.95
C GLU A 173 22.40 -2.19 12.38
N ALA A 174 21.36 -2.95 12.70
CA ALA A 174 21.51 -4.39 12.91
C ALA A 174 21.99 -5.04 11.62
N ALA A 175 22.90 -6.01 11.77
CA ALA A 175 23.42 -6.77 10.62
C ALA A 175 23.19 -8.27 10.82
N THR A 176 22.89 -8.96 9.74
CA THR A 176 22.81 -10.42 9.70
C THR A 176 24.11 -10.96 9.12
N TYR A 177 24.75 -11.83 9.87
CA TYR A 177 25.98 -12.50 9.44
C TYR A 177 25.69 -13.96 9.14
N GLN A 178 26.14 -14.42 8.00
CA GLN A 178 26.10 -15.83 7.64
C GLN A 178 27.47 -16.48 7.91
N VAL A 179 27.47 -17.53 8.71
CA VAL A 179 28.65 -18.31 8.99
C VAL A 179 28.57 -19.61 8.21
N TYR A 180 29.62 -19.94 7.47
CA TYR A 180 29.71 -21.18 6.71
C TYR A 180 31.11 -21.76 6.80
N PHE A 181 31.21 -23.03 6.58
CA PHE A 181 32.47 -23.76 6.56
C PHE A 181 32.92 -23.94 5.12
N THR A 182 34.23 -23.88 4.94
CA THR A 182 34.86 -24.17 3.66
C THR A 182 35.90 -25.30 3.87
N ASP A 183 36.22 -25.99 2.80
CA ASP A 183 37.35 -26.90 2.77
C ASP A 183 38.70 -26.15 2.80
N GLU A 184 39.79 -26.88 2.74
CA GLU A 184 41.16 -26.31 2.76
C GLU A 184 41.45 -25.42 1.54
N ASN A 185 40.65 -25.54 0.47
CA ASN A 185 40.77 -24.75 -0.77
C ASN A 185 39.80 -23.55 -0.81
N GLY A 186 39.02 -23.34 0.26
CA GLY A 186 38.09 -22.22 0.37
C GLY A 186 36.75 -22.42 -0.36
N LYS A 187 36.41 -23.68 -0.68
CA LYS A 187 35.14 -24.06 -1.31
C LYS A 187 34.14 -24.60 -0.30
#